data_2b56187cdf1816b9669786493871c11d
#
_entry.id   2b56187cdf1816b9669786493871c11d
#
_cell.length_a   1.000
_cell.length_b   1.000
_cell.length_c   1.000
_cell.angle_alpha   90.00
_cell.angle_beta   90.00
_cell.angle_gamma   90.00
#
_symmetry.space_group_name_H-M   'P 1'
#
loop_
_entity.id
_entity.type
_entity.pdbx_description
1 polymer ?
#
loop_
_entity_poly.entity_id
_entity_poly.type
_entity_poly.pdbx_seq_one_letter_code
_entity_poly.pdbx_strand_id
1 'polypeptide(L)'
;MIGLIQRVSGAKVEIKGQTFAEIGPGLAVLVGVERADGPAEAVRLAAKLAAYRVFADDQGKMNRSVRDVGGSLLLVPQFTLAADTASGLRPSFSRAAPPAQGEELFNALVGAVRAEGIACGTGRFGADMQVTLT
;
A
#
# COMPACT_ATOMS: atom_id res chain seq x y z
N MET A 1 -8.09 7.86 2.17
CA MET A 1 -6.91 6.97 2.17
C MET A 1 -6.51 6.68 0.73
N ILE A 2 -5.23 6.77 0.44
CA ILE A 2 -4.69 6.63 -0.91
C ILE A 2 -3.86 5.36 -0.95
N GLY A 3 -4.10 4.52 -1.97
CA GLY A 3 -3.24 3.38 -2.28
C GLY A 3 -2.71 3.53 -3.70
N LEU A 4 -1.41 3.77 -3.85
CA LEU A 4 -0.75 3.77 -5.14
C LEU A 4 -0.20 2.37 -5.40
N ILE A 5 -0.77 1.68 -6.38
CA ILE A 5 -0.46 0.29 -6.67
C ILE A 5 0.50 0.13 -7.85
N GLN A 6 1.36 -0.87 -7.73
CA GLN A 6 2.26 -1.30 -8.78
C GLN A 6 2.20 -2.82 -8.85
N ARG A 7 1.82 -3.39 -10.00
CA ARG A 7 1.91 -4.84 -10.20
C ARG A 7 3.38 -5.24 -10.32
N VAL A 8 3.79 -6.25 -9.56
CA VAL A 8 5.20 -6.65 -9.48
C VAL A 8 5.37 -8.17 -9.61
N SER A 9 6.51 -8.58 -10.11
CA SER A 9 6.99 -9.97 -10.01
C SER A 9 7.70 -10.22 -8.68
N GLY A 10 8.16 -9.16 -8.03
CA GLY A 10 8.76 -9.19 -6.71
C GLY A 10 8.99 -7.78 -6.19
N ALA A 11 8.97 -7.61 -4.87
CA ALA A 11 9.28 -6.35 -4.21
C ALA A 11 9.79 -6.60 -2.80
N LYS A 12 10.64 -5.69 -2.31
CA LYS A 12 11.16 -5.75 -0.94
C LYS A 12 11.35 -4.37 -0.35
N VAL A 13 11.31 -4.34 0.97
CA VAL A 13 11.67 -3.18 1.80
C VAL A 13 12.93 -3.52 2.57
N GLU A 14 13.91 -2.65 2.51
CA GLU A 14 15.13 -2.74 3.30
C GLU A 14 15.21 -1.56 4.25
N ILE A 15 15.63 -1.84 5.49
CA ILE A 15 15.87 -0.84 6.53
C ILE A 15 17.29 -1.06 7.04
N LYS A 16 18.12 -0.02 7.01
CA LYS A 16 19.54 -0.09 7.40
C LYS A 16 20.28 -1.23 6.72
N GLY A 17 20.05 -1.43 5.43
CA GLY A 17 20.69 -2.45 4.61
C GLY A 17 20.21 -3.88 4.83
N GLN A 18 19.18 -4.09 5.65
CA GLN A 18 18.62 -5.41 5.91
C GLN A 18 17.18 -5.52 5.36
N THR A 19 16.87 -6.67 4.79
CA THR A 19 15.51 -6.96 4.31
C THR A 19 14.55 -7.02 5.49
N PHE A 20 13.57 -6.14 5.48
CA PHE A 20 12.50 -6.07 6.49
C PHE A 20 11.26 -6.87 6.06
N ALA A 21 10.90 -6.77 4.79
CA ALA A 21 9.79 -7.52 4.19
C ALA A 21 10.06 -7.75 2.71
N GLU A 22 9.56 -8.85 2.18
CA GLU A 22 9.72 -9.22 0.78
C GLU A 22 8.51 -10.01 0.31
N ILE A 23 8.08 -9.77 -0.94
CA ILE A 23 7.03 -10.54 -1.60
C ILE A 23 7.51 -11.02 -2.97
N GLY A 24 6.94 -12.12 -3.46
CA GLY A 24 6.98 -12.52 -4.85
C GLY A 24 5.93 -11.78 -5.69
N PRO A 25 5.31 -12.47 -6.68
CA PRO A 25 4.29 -11.83 -7.52
C PRO A 25 3.12 -11.26 -6.71
N GLY A 26 2.69 -10.06 -7.06
CA GLY A 26 1.60 -9.40 -6.36
C GLY A 26 1.56 -7.90 -6.63
N LEU A 27 1.23 -7.13 -5.60
CA LEU A 27 1.16 -5.68 -5.67
C LEU A 27 2.04 -5.04 -4.60
N ALA A 28 2.90 -4.11 -5.02
CA ALA A 28 3.50 -3.14 -4.12
C ALA A 28 2.54 -1.95 -4.01
N VAL A 29 2.24 -1.54 -2.80
CA VAL A 29 1.25 -0.49 -2.53
C VAL A 29 1.84 0.56 -1.60
N LEU A 30 2.02 1.77 -2.10
CA LEU A 30 2.32 2.92 -1.24
C LEU A 30 1.01 3.42 -0.66
N VAL A 31 0.97 3.65 0.65
CA VAL A 31 -0.24 3.99 1.39
C VAL A 31 -0.12 5.36 2.03
N GLY A 32 -1.02 6.27 1.66
CA GLY A 32 -1.17 7.58 2.29
C GLY A 32 -2.46 7.65 3.10
N VAL A 33 -2.34 8.09 4.35
CA VAL A 33 -3.49 8.31 5.23
C VAL A 33 -3.78 9.80 5.30
N GLU A 34 -5.04 10.18 5.08
CA GLU A 34 -5.50 11.56 5.12
C GLU A 34 -6.20 11.85 6.44
N ARG A 35 -6.26 13.15 6.83
CA ARG A 35 -6.86 13.56 8.11
C ARG A 35 -8.31 13.14 8.27
N ALA A 36 -9.07 13.13 7.15
CA ALA A 36 -10.48 12.77 7.16
C ALA A 36 -10.74 11.26 7.19
N ASP A 37 -9.69 10.44 7.09
CA ASP A 37 -9.85 9.00 7.10
C ASP A 37 -10.17 8.44 8.47
N GLY A 38 -10.92 7.35 8.47
CA GLY A 38 -11.23 6.55 9.63
C GLY A 38 -11.14 5.05 9.32
N PRO A 39 -11.52 4.18 10.27
CA PRO A 39 -11.45 2.73 10.07
C PRO A 39 -12.22 2.22 8.86
N ALA A 40 -13.34 2.87 8.50
CA ALA A 40 -14.13 2.49 7.32
C ALA A 40 -13.34 2.62 6.01
N GLU A 41 -12.50 3.66 5.88
CA GLU A 41 -11.65 3.85 4.71
C GLU A 41 -10.60 2.74 4.59
N ALA A 42 -10.02 2.29 5.70
CA ALA A 42 -9.07 1.18 5.72
C ALA A 42 -9.73 -0.12 5.25
N VAL A 43 -10.93 -0.43 5.73
CA VAL A 43 -11.68 -1.62 5.32
C VAL A 43 -12.03 -1.57 3.83
N ARG A 44 -12.49 -0.41 3.33
CA ARG A 44 -12.82 -0.24 1.92
C ARG A 44 -11.60 -0.39 1.01
N LEU A 45 -10.48 0.20 1.40
CA LEU A 45 -9.24 0.07 0.62
C LEU A 45 -8.75 -1.37 0.59
N ALA A 46 -8.79 -2.07 1.72
CA ALA A 46 -8.42 -3.49 1.80
C ALA A 46 -9.25 -4.35 0.85
N ALA A 47 -10.57 -4.19 0.87
CA ALA A 47 -11.47 -4.91 -0.02
C ALA A 47 -11.18 -4.62 -1.48
N LYS A 48 -10.92 -3.36 -1.81
CA LYS A 48 -10.59 -2.96 -3.18
C LYS A 48 -9.25 -3.53 -3.64
N LEU A 49 -8.22 -3.48 -2.80
CA LEU A 49 -6.90 -4.05 -3.12
C LEU A 49 -6.99 -5.55 -3.38
N ALA A 50 -7.78 -6.27 -2.59
CA ALA A 50 -7.96 -7.71 -2.73
C ALA A 50 -8.68 -8.11 -4.02
N ALA A 51 -9.61 -7.28 -4.50
CA ALA A 51 -10.51 -7.60 -5.62
C ALA A 51 -10.21 -6.83 -6.90
N TYR A 52 -9.30 -5.87 -6.89
CA TYR A 52 -9.02 -5.01 -8.03
C TYR A 52 -8.38 -5.80 -9.17
N ARG A 53 -8.96 -5.72 -10.36
CA ARG A 53 -8.64 -6.61 -11.48
C ARG A 53 -7.53 -6.01 -12.35
N VAL A 54 -6.29 -6.12 -11.86
CA VAL A 54 -5.10 -5.56 -12.50
C VAL A 54 -4.09 -6.62 -12.97
N PHE A 55 -4.47 -7.89 -12.91
CA PHE A 55 -3.68 -9.00 -13.42
C PHE A 55 -4.30 -9.56 -14.69
N ALA A 56 -3.44 -10.00 -15.61
CA ALA A 56 -3.88 -10.54 -16.88
C ALA A 56 -4.59 -11.90 -16.71
N ASP A 57 -5.65 -12.09 -17.49
CA ASP A 57 -6.26 -13.41 -17.71
C ASP A 57 -5.52 -14.16 -18.84
N ASP A 58 -6.04 -15.33 -19.23
CA ASP A 58 -5.45 -16.18 -20.27
C ASP A 58 -5.46 -15.52 -21.65
N GLN A 59 -6.26 -14.46 -21.84
CA GLN A 59 -6.33 -13.67 -23.08
C GLN A 59 -5.53 -12.37 -23.00
N GLY A 60 -4.77 -12.15 -21.92
CA GLY A 60 -3.96 -10.96 -21.73
C GLY A 60 -4.73 -9.74 -21.26
N LYS A 61 -6.01 -9.87 -20.91
CA LYS A 61 -6.84 -8.76 -20.41
C LYS A 61 -6.77 -8.68 -18.89
N MET A 62 -6.81 -7.47 -18.35
CA MET A 62 -6.79 -7.21 -16.90
C MET A 62 -8.15 -7.58 -16.27
N ASN A 63 -8.32 -8.84 -15.93
CA ASN A 63 -9.55 -9.40 -15.38
C ASN A 63 -9.37 -10.15 -14.07
N ARG A 64 -8.15 -10.37 -13.62
CA ARG A 64 -7.87 -11.11 -12.39
C ARG A 64 -7.38 -10.19 -11.28
N SER A 65 -7.78 -10.48 -10.06
CA SER A 65 -7.33 -9.82 -8.85
C SER A 65 -6.07 -10.47 -8.27
N VAL A 66 -5.44 -9.83 -7.29
CA VAL A 66 -4.34 -10.44 -6.54
C VAL A 66 -4.79 -11.75 -5.87
N ARG A 67 -6.04 -11.81 -5.41
CA ARG A 67 -6.63 -13.03 -4.84
C ARG A 67 -6.71 -14.14 -5.89
N ASP A 68 -7.17 -13.82 -7.08
CA ASP A 68 -7.34 -14.81 -8.16
C ASP A 68 -6.02 -15.45 -8.59
N VAL A 69 -4.94 -14.68 -8.60
CA VAL A 69 -3.61 -15.17 -8.99
C VAL A 69 -2.79 -15.71 -7.83
N GLY A 70 -3.34 -15.72 -6.61
CA GLY A 70 -2.62 -16.19 -5.42
C GLY A 70 -1.41 -15.32 -5.05
N GLY A 71 -1.44 -14.04 -5.40
CA GLY A 71 -0.36 -13.11 -5.14
C GLY A 71 -0.37 -12.55 -3.71
N SER A 72 0.64 -11.73 -3.42
CA SER A 72 0.83 -11.08 -2.12
C SER A 72 0.78 -9.57 -2.25
N LEU A 73 0.54 -8.88 -1.13
CA LEU A 73 0.65 -7.43 -1.05
C LEU A 73 1.87 -7.04 -0.22
N LEU A 74 2.59 -6.01 -0.67
CA LEU A 74 3.59 -5.30 0.13
C LEU A 74 3.07 -3.89 0.37
N LEU A 75 2.63 -3.61 1.59
CA LEU A 75 2.09 -2.31 1.98
C LEU A 75 3.20 -1.45 2.59
N VAL A 76 3.45 -0.30 2.00
CA VAL A 76 4.51 0.62 2.45
C VAL A 76 3.87 1.95 2.84
N PRO A 77 4.00 2.39 4.11
CA PRO A 77 3.45 3.68 4.51
C PRO A 77 4.21 4.82 3.85
N GLN A 78 3.46 5.73 3.22
CA GLN A 78 3.99 6.86 2.47
C GLN A 78 3.08 8.08 2.69
N PHE A 79 3.30 8.84 3.76
CA PHE A 79 2.44 9.98 4.11
C PHE A 79 2.46 11.08 3.05
N THR A 80 3.55 11.19 2.30
CA THR A 80 3.71 12.22 1.26
C THR A 80 2.79 12.04 0.05
N LEU A 81 2.09 10.90 -0.08
CA LEU A 81 1.04 10.75 -1.09
C LEU A 81 -0.12 11.74 -0.88
N ALA A 82 -0.34 12.19 0.35
CA ALA A 82 -1.37 13.17 0.68
C ALA A 82 -0.89 14.62 0.49
N ALA A 83 0.20 14.83 -0.24
CA ALA A 83 0.74 16.15 -0.52
C ALA A 83 -0.19 16.96 -1.40
N ASP A 84 -0.34 18.24 -1.07
CA ASP A 84 -0.92 19.25 -1.94
C ASP A 84 0.20 19.96 -2.70
N THR A 85 0.21 19.78 -4.01
CA THR A 85 1.22 20.34 -4.91
C THR A 85 0.64 21.41 -5.84
N ALA A 86 -0.57 21.90 -5.53
CA ALA A 86 -1.32 22.81 -6.41
C ALA A 86 -0.67 24.18 -6.57
N SER A 87 0.12 24.63 -5.58
CA SER A 87 0.77 25.94 -5.64
C SER A 87 2.19 25.91 -5.07
N GLY A 88 3.07 26.74 -5.65
CA GLY A 88 4.45 26.88 -5.20
C GLY A 88 5.32 25.66 -5.50
N LEU A 89 6.54 25.68 -4.94
CA LEU A 89 7.56 24.65 -5.15
C LEU A 89 7.77 23.75 -3.92
N ARG A 90 7.05 23.99 -2.84
CA ARG A 90 7.06 23.15 -1.65
C ARG A 90 5.75 22.40 -1.54
N PRO A 91 5.77 21.07 -1.44
CA PRO A 91 4.55 20.32 -1.20
C PRO A 91 4.00 20.66 0.19
N SER A 92 2.69 20.82 0.29
CA SER A 92 2.01 20.96 1.58
C SER A 92 1.50 19.59 2.02
N PHE A 93 1.68 19.25 3.29
CA PHE A 93 1.18 18.01 3.89
C PHE A 93 -0.01 18.26 4.82
N SER A 94 -0.72 19.37 4.61
CA SER A 94 -1.88 19.73 5.45
C SER A 94 -3.01 18.69 5.40
N ARG A 95 -3.11 17.92 4.32
CA ARG A 95 -4.12 16.85 4.17
C ARG A 95 -3.69 15.52 4.78
N ALA A 96 -2.39 15.35 5.05
CA ALA A 96 -1.87 14.13 5.64
C ALA A 96 -2.35 14.01 7.09
N ALA A 97 -2.70 12.79 7.50
CA ALA A 97 -3.01 12.50 8.90
C ALA A 97 -1.80 12.77 9.78
N PRO A 98 -2.01 13.22 11.03
CA PRO A 98 -0.94 13.24 12.02
C PRO A 98 -0.30 11.85 12.18
N PRO A 99 0.99 11.74 12.56
CA PRO A 99 1.69 10.46 12.63
C PRO A 99 0.97 9.36 13.42
N ALA A 100 0.41 9.68 14.58
CA ALA A 100 -0.31 8.69 15.41
C ALA A 100 -1.55 8.12 14.70
N GLN A 101 -2.36 8.98 14.07
CA GLN A 101 -3.52 8.56 13.28
C GLN A 101 -3.09 7.79 12.03
N GLY A 102 -2.04 8.25 11.38
CA GLY A 102 -1.50 7.59 10.18
C GLY A 102 -1.04 6.17 10.48
N GLU A 103 -0.30 5.97 11.57
CA GLU A 103 0.16 4.65 11.98
C GLU A 103 -1.00 3.73 12.37
N GLU A 104 -1.95 4.23 13.16
CA GLU A 104 -3.13 3.47 13.58
C GLU A 104 -3.93 2.98 12.36
N LEU A 105 -4.23 3.85 11.41
CA LEU A 105 -5.00 3.49 10.23
C LEU A 105 -4.23 2.66 9.22
N PHE A 106 -2.92 2.85 9.11
CA PHE A 106 -2.07 1.95 8.34
C PHE A 106 -2.13 0.53 8.92
N ASN A 107 -2.00 0.38 10.24
CA ASN A 107 -2.11 -0.92 10.91
C ASN A 107 -3.52 -1.53 10.74
N ALA A 108 -4.56 -0.71 10.78
CA ALA A 108 -5.92 -1.16 10.51
C ALA A 108 -6.07 -1.70 9.08
N LEU A 109 -5.46 -1.03 8.10
CA LEU A 109 -5.44 -1.50 6.72
C LEU A 109 -4.72 -2.85 6.59
N VAL A 110 -3.57 -3.01 7.23
CA VAL A 110 -2.83 -4.28 7.24
C VAL A 110 -3.69 -5.41 7.80
N GLY A 111 -4.35 -5.17 8.94
CA GLY A 111 -5.26 -6.14 9.55
C GLY A 111 -6.43 -6.49 8.63
N ALA A 112 -7.02 -5.50 7.96
CA ALA A 112 -8.13 -5.71 7.04
C ALA A 112 -7.72 -6.50 5.80
N VAL A 113 -6.52 -6.25 5.25
CA VAL A 113 -5.97 -7.01 4.13
C VAL A 113 -5.76 -8.48 4.52
N ARG A 114 -5.19 -8.73 5.69
CA ARG A 114 -5.00 -10.09 6.20
C ARG A 114 -6.33 -10.79 6.44
N ALA A 115 -7.34 -10.07 6.90
CA ALA A 115 -8.70 -10.60 7.06
C ALA A 115 -9.35 -10.98 5.72
N GLU A 116 -8.94 -10.37 4.62
CA GLU A 116 -9.34 -10.77 3.26
C GLU A 116 -8.65 -12.07 2.80
N GLY A 117 -7.74 -12.63 3.59
CA GLY A 117 -7.01 -13.85 3.25
C GLY A 117 -5.82 -13.64 2.33
N ILE A 118 -5.34 -12.42 2.17
CA ILE A 118 -4.20 -12.08 1.31
C ILE A 118 -2.92 -12.05 2.16
N ALA A 119 -1.88 -12.75 1.69
CA ALA A 119 -0.55 -12.66 2.29
C ALA A 119 -0.03 -11.22 2.17
N CYS A 120 0.43 -10.65 3.28
CA CYS A 120 0.77 -9.23 3.35
C CYS A 120 2.08 -9.03 4.10
N GLY A 121 3.08 -8.50 3.38
CA GLY A 121 4.28 -7.91 3.97
C GLY A 121 4.06 -6.40 4.16
N THR A 122 4.82 -5.80 5.08
CA THR A 122 4.69 -4.37 5.37
C THR A 122 6.05 -3.69 5.46
N GLY A 123 6.08 -2.41 5.08
CA GLY A 123 7.11 -1.50 5.56
C GLY A 123 6.88 -1.15 7.04
N ARG A 124 7.83 -0.43 7.63
CA ARG A 124 7.77 0.04 9.01
C ARG A 124 7.42 1.53 9.02
N PHE A 125 6.36 1.88 9.73
CA PHE A 125 5.90 3.26 9.82
C PHE A 125 7.00 4.17 10.43
N GLY A 126 7.28 5.29 9.76
CA GLY A 126 8.26 6.27 10.19
C GLY A 126 9.73 5.89 9.94
N ALA A 127 10.03 4.71 9.43
CA ALA A 127 11.39 4.31 9.11
C ALA A 127 11.87 4.88 7.78
N ASP A 128 13.19 5.04 7.67
CA ASP A 128 13.85 5.29 6.39
C ASP A 128 13.98 3.96 5.64
N MET A 129 13.25 3.83 4.56
CA MET A 129 13.12 2.57 3.82
C MET A 129 13.66 2.69 2.41
N GLN A 130 14.34 1.64 1.97
CA GLN A 130 14.64 1.41 0.56
C GLN A 130 13.65 0.40 0.00
N VAL A 131 12.88 0.82 -0.99
CA VAL A 131 11.88 -0.04 -1.64
C VAL A 131 12.40 -0.41 -3.02
N THR A 132 12.56 -1.70 -3.24
CA THR A 132 12.94 -2.27 -4.54
C THR A 132 11.74 -3.02 -5.10
N LEU A 133 11.42 -2.78 -6.36
CA LEU A 133 10.33 -3.48 -7.04
C LEU A 133 10.70 -3.78 -8.50
N THR A 134 10.20 -4.90 -8.97
CA THR A 134 10.35 -5.36 -10.36
C THR A 134 8.99 -5.63 -10.95
#